data_a80ed4bf538ab401431fb1cde66054aa
#
_entry.id   a80ed4bf538ab401431fb1cde66054aa
#
_cell.length_a   1.000
_cell.length_b   1.000
_cell.length_c   1.000
_cell.angle_alpha   90.00
_cell.angle_beta   90.00
_cell.angle_gamma   90.00
#
_symmetry.space_group_name_H-M   'P 1'
#
loop_
_entity.id
_entity.type
_entity.pdbx_description
1 polymer ?
#
loop_
_entity_poly.entity_id
_entity_poly.type
_entity_poly.pdbx_seq_one_letter_code
_entity_poly.pdbx_strand_id
1 'polypeptide(L)'
;MKKKTDFFDRVYKVVAKIPKGKVTTYGAIAEACGIRSAARTVGWALNGTKESGLPCHRVVNRYGALTGKIHFGDIQLMEELLRSEGVQFDDENCVVMKKYLWIPPKQIRKRRRTRSRLRS
;
A
#
# COMPACT_ATOMS: atom_id res chain seq x y z
N MET A 1 17.42 5.81 15.25
CA MET A 1 17.66 6.15 14.46
C MET A 1 17.23 5.83 13.18
N LYS A 2 17.37 4.95 12.79
CA LYS A 2 16.94 4.56 11.66
C LYS A 2 15.62 3.98 11.66
N LYS A 3 14.86 3.95 12.69
CA LYS A 3 13.62 3.41 12.73
C LYS A 3 12.62 3.93 11.76
N LYS A 4 12.48 5.18 11.65
CA LYS A 4 11.57 5.77 10.76
C LYS A 4 11.97 5.47 9.34
N THR A 5 13.23 5.55 9.03
CA THR A 5 13.72 5.28 7.71
C THR A 5 13.48 3.83 7.34
N ASP A 6 13.68 2.90 8.27
CA ASP A 6 13.44 1.51 8.00
C ASP A 6 11.98 1.24 7.69
N PHE A 7 11.07 1.88 8.38
CA PHE A 7 9.66 1.69 8.14
C PHE A 7 9.29 2.22 6.76
N PHE A 8 9.78 3.41 6.42
CA PHE A 8 9.49 3.99 5.11
C PHE A 8 10.05 3.11 3.99
N ASP A 9 11.25 2.57 4.18
CA ASP A 9 11.83 1.68 3.19
C ASP A 9 10.96 0.45 2.99
N ARG A 10 10.42 -0.10 4.08
CA ARG A 10 9.54 -1.26 3.95
C ARG A 10 8.25 -0.90 3.24
N VAL A 11 7.72 0.31 3.50
CA VAL A 11 6.52 0.77 2.82
C VAL A 11 6.78 0.84 1.32
N TYR A 12 7.91 1.43 0.92
CA TYR A 12 8.21 1.58 -0.49
C TYR A 12 8.38 0.21 -1.17
N LYS A 13 8.96 -0.75 -0.48
CA LYS A 13 9.11 -2.07 -1.05
C LYS A 13 7.78 -2.76 -1.26
N VAL A 14 6.85 -2.56 -0.34
CA VAL A 14 5.52 -3.14 -0.47
C VAL A 14 4.79 -2.50 -1.63
N VAL A 15 4.83 -1.17 -1.72
CA VAL A 15 4.11 -0.46 -2.77
C VAL A 15 4.64 -0.87 -4.14
N ALA A 16 5.95 -1.04 -4.24
CA ALA A 16 6.56 -1.42 -5.52
C ALA A 16 6.06 -2.80 -6.01
N LYS A 17 5.55 -3.62 -5.09
CA LYS A 17 5.10 -4.95 -5.46
C LYS A 17 3.63 -5.05 -5.78
N ILE A 18 2.86 -3.98 -5.63
CA ILE A 18 1.42 -4.04 -5.90
C ILE A 18 1.22 -4.34 -7.38
N PRO A 19 0.57 -5.44 -7.72
CA PRO A 19 0.45 -5.81 -9.13
C PRO A 19 -0.45 -4.87 -9.90
N LYS A 20 -0.20 -4.75 -11.19
CA LYS A 20 -1.03 -3.95 -12.04
C LYS A 20 -2.43 -4.55 -12.01
N GLY A 21 -3.44 -3.76 -11.93
CA GLY A 21 -4.82 -4.23 -11.87
C GLY A 21 -5.28 -4.60 -10.48
N LYS A 22 -4.47 -4.30 -9.45
CA LYS A 22 -4.85 -4.58 -8.08
C LYS A 22 -4.64 -3.34 -7.24
N VAL A 23 -5.27 -3.30 -6.08
CA VAL A 23 -5.11 -2.19 -5.14
C VAL A 23 -4.89 -2.74 -3.75
N THR A 24 -4.32 -1.93 -2.88
CA THR A 24 -4.21 -2.30 -1.48
C THR A 24 -4.55 -1.06 -0.65
N THR A 25 -4.53 -1.19 0.68
CA THR A 25 -4.93 -0.10 1.55
C THR A 25 -3.76 0.35 2.41
N TYR A 26 -3.87 1.54 2.98
CA TYR A 26 -2.84 2.04 3.88
C TYR A 26 -2.70 1.10 5.08
N GLY A 27 -3.82 0.57 5.58
CA GLY A 27 -3.76 -0.36 6.71
C GLY A 27 -3.11 -1.68 6.37
N ALA A 28 -3.38 -2.21 5.17
CA ALA A 28 -2.77 -3.46 4.76
C ALA A 28 -1.26 -3.30 4.59
N ILE A 29 -0.81 -2.16 4.07
CA ILE A 29 0.61 -1.88 3.94
C ILE A 29 1.23 -1.79 5.33
N ALA A 30 0.58 -1.07 6.25
CA ALA A 30 1.11 -0.90 7.60
C ALA A 30 1.25 -2.25 8.28
N GLU A 31 0.25 -3.10 8.13
CA GLU A 31 0.29 -4.41 8.75
C GLU A 31 1.41 -5.26 8.13
N ALA A 32 1.59 -5.19 6.83
CA ALA A 32 2.67 -5.93 6.17
C ALA A 32 4.02 -5.46 6.66
N CYS A 33 4.14 -4.19 7.03
CA CYS A 33 5.39 -3.63 7.53
C CYS A 33 5.55 -3.82 9.03
N GLY A 34 4.61 -4.52 9.68
CA GLY A 34 4.75 -4.89 11.08
C GLY A 34 4.09 -3.98 12.09
N ILE A 35 3.47 -2.89 11.67
CA ILE A 35 2.85 -1.96 12.61
C ILE A 35 1.45 -1.62 12.12
N ARG A 36 0.49 -2.46 12.51
CA ARG A 36 -0.88 -2.31 12.06
C ARG A 36 -1.48 -0.93 12.29
N SER A 37 -1.11 -0.26 13.33
CA SER A 37 -1.67 1.04 13.66
C SER A 37 -1.03 2.19 12.88
N ALA A 38 -0.10 1.91 11.99
CA ALA A 38 0.67 2.94 11.33
C ALA A 38 0.16 3.35 9.95
N ALA A 39 -1.14 3.18 9.70
CA ALA A 39 -1.70 3.54 8.38
C ALA A 39 -1.44 5.00 8.04
N ARG A 40 -1.55 5.89 9.03
CA ARG A 40 -1.32 7.30 8.78
C ARG A 40 0.13 7.55 8.41
N THR A 41 1.04 6.83 9.05
CA THR A 41 2.47 6.97 8.75
C THR A 41 2.77 6.47 7.34
N VAL A 42 2.03 5.46 6.87
CA VAL A 42 2.17 5.01 5.48
C VAL A 42 1.82 6.18 4.56
N GLY A 43 0.74 6.91 4.85
CA GLY A 43 0.37 8.07 4.06
C GLY A 43 1.49 9.10 4.00
N TRP A 44 2.14 9.35 5.16
CA TRP A 44 3.24 10.29 5.19
C TRP A 44 4.41 9.79 4.35
N ALA A 45 4.72 8.50 4.41
CA ALA A 45 5.81 7.95 3.61
C ALA A 45 5.54 8.17 2.12
N LEU A 46 4.28 8.01 1.71
CA LEU A 46 3.96 8.14 0.30
C LEU A 46 3.95 9.57 -0.19
N ASN A 47 3.84 10.55 0.73
CA ASN A 47 3.88 11.93 0.32
C ASN A 47 5.18 12.29 -0.36
N GLY A 48 6.25 11.60 -0.08
CA GLY A 48 7.56 11.93 -0.66
C GLY A 48 7.86 11.19 -1.94
N THR A 49 6.89 10.52 -2.54
CA THR A 49 7.16 9.64 -3.65
C THR A 49 6.57 10.09 -4.98
N LYS A 50 6.09 11.33 -5.07
CA LYS A 50 5.46 11.78 -6.28
C LYS A 50 6.22 11.51 -7.53
N GLU A 51 7.50 11.65 -7.54
CA GLU A 51 8.28 11.45 -8.74
C GLU A 51 9.12 10.22 -8.72
N SER A 52 8.77 9.26 -7.87
CA SER A 52 9.59 8.07 -7.71
C SER A 52 9.28 6.95 -8.70
N GLY A 53 8.15 7.03 -9.35
CA GLY A 53 7.73 5.93 -10.23
C GLY A 53 7.01 4.82 -9.51
N LEU A 54 6.83 4.92 -8.19
CA LEU A 54 6.13 3.89 -7.47
C LEU A 54 4.63 3.97 -7.80
N PRO A 55 3.93 2.83 -7.86
CA PRO A 55 2.51 2.82 -8.24
C PRO A 55 1.60 3.24 -7.09
N CYS A 56 1.76 4.46 -6.61
CA CYS A 56 1.00 4.96 -5.48
C CYS A 56 -0.49 5.11 -5.81
N HIS A 57 -0.85 5.13 -7.09
CA HIS A 57 -2.25 5.16 -7.48
C HIS A 57 -2.98 3.88 -7.10
N ARG A 58 -2.24 2.83 -6.72
CA ARG A 58 -2.83 1.55 -6.33
C ARG A 58 -3.05 1.45 -4.81
N VAL A 59 -2.90 2.57 -4.09
CA VAL A 59 -3.15 2.59 -2.65
C VAL A 59 -4.40 3.40 -2.40
N VAL A 60 -5.42 2.76 -1.81
CA VAL A 60 -6.72 3.39 -1.59
C VAL A 60 -7.09 3.27 -0.11
N ASN A 61 -8.15 3.89 0.32
CA ASN A 61 -8.55 3.77 1.71
C ASN A 61 -9.28 2.43 1.89
N ARG A 62 -9.66 2.09 3.11
CA ARG A 62 -10.24 0.79 3.36
C ARG A 62 -11.58 0.54 2.68
N TYR A 63 -12.22 1.58 2.19
CA TYR A 63 -13.48 1.43 1.48
C TYR A 63 -13.28 1.42 -0.03
N GLY A 64 -12.06 1.59 -0.50
CA GLY A 64 -11.77 1.63 -1.91
C GLY A 64 -11.83 3.02 -2.50
N ALA A 65 -12.00 4.05 -1.67
CA ALA A 65 -12.06 5.40 -2.18
C ALA A 65 -10.66 5.93 -2.44
N LEU A 66 -10.55 6.80 -3.44
CA LEU A 66 -9.27 7.37 -3.79
C LEU A 66 -8.99 8.58 -2.92
N THR A 67 -7.99 8.47 -2.06
CA THR A 67 -7.67 9.54 -1.13
C THR A 67 -6.23 9.97 -1.23
N GLY A 68 -5.57 9.61 -2.31
CA GLY A 68 -4.14 9.91 -2.47
C GLY A 68 -3.82 11.29 -2.96
N LYS A 69 -4.74 12.25 -2.84
CA LYS A 69 -4.50 13.58 -3.33
C LYS A 69 -3.22 14.18 -2.85
N ILE A 70 -2.89 14.01 -1.59
CA ILE A 70 -1.69 14.60 -1.03
C ILE A 70 -0.42 14.01 -1.61
N HIS A 71 -0.36 12.71 -1.77
CA HIS A 71 0.88 12.10 -2.26
C HIS A 71 0.87 11.80 -3.75
N PHE A 72 -0.28 11.72 -4.39
CA PHE A 72 -0.30 11.49 -5.81
C PHE A 72 -0.64 12.78 -6.56
N GLY A 73 -1.39 13.64 -5.92
CA GLY A 73 -1.66 14.97 -6.47
C GLY A 73 -2.92 15.11 -7.30
N ASP A 74 -3.44 14.03 -7.85
CA ASP A 74 -4.58 14.15 -8.75
C ASP A 74 -5.43 12.90 -8.68
N ILE A 75 -6.56 12.98 -7.99
CA ILE A 75 -7.44 11.85 -7.82
C ILE A 75 -8.03 11.40 -9.13
N GLN A 76 -8.30 12.31 -10.03
CA GLN A 76 -8.85 11.95 -11.32
C GLN A 76 -7.84 11.14 -12.12
N LEU A 77 -6.58 11.51 -12.04
CA LEU A 77 -5.54 10.77 -12.73
C LEU A 77 -5.38 9.38 -12.10
N MET A 78 -5.51 9.28 -10.77
CA MET A 78 -5.46 8.00 -10.12
C MET A 78 -6.55 7.09 -10.65
N GLU A 79 -7.74 7.63 -10.78
CA GLU A 79 -8.87 6.85 -11.26
C GLU A 79 -8.65 6.40 -12.70
N GLU A 80 -8.14 7.30 -13.54
CA GLU A 80 -7.88 6.97 -14.93
C GLU A 80 -6.83 5.86 -15.05
N LEU A 81 -5.79 5.94 -14.23
CA LEU A 81 -4.75 4.93 -14.27
C LEU A 81 -5.30 3.58 -13.82
N LEU A 82 -6.09 3.55 -12.76
CA LEU A 82 -6.66 2.31 -12.29
C LEU A 82 -7.62 1.72 -13.31
N ARG A 83 -8.45 2.56 -13.92
CA ARG A 83 -9.37 2.05 -14.92
C ARG A 83 -8.62 1.51 -16.14
N SER A 84 -7.50 2.13 -16.48
CA SER A 84 -6.70 1.65 -17.61
C SER A 84 -6.06 0.30 -17.29
N GLU A 85 -5.95 -0.04 -15.99
CA GLU A 85 -5.40 -1.32 -15.58
C GLU A 85 -6.51 -2.37 -15.39
N GLY A 86 -7.75 -2.02 -15.69
CA GLY A 86 -8.87 -2.95 -15.61
C GLY A 86 -9.61 -2.94 -14.28
N VAL A 87 -9.30 -2.00 -13.39
CA VAL A 87 -9.95 -1.93 -12.08
C VAL A 87 -11.32 -1.29 -12.23
N GLN A 88 -12.33 -1.91 -11.65
CA GLN A 88 -13.71 -1.42 -11.74
C GLN A 88 -14.09 -0.68 -10.46
N PHE A 89 -14.98 0.29 -10.61
CA PHE A 89 -15.45 1.11 -9.50
C PHE A 89 -16.96 0.89 -9.34
N ASP A 90 -17.43 1.01 -8.12
CA ASP A 90 -18.86 0.85 -7.85
C ASP A 90 -19.60 2.17 -8.00
N ASP A 91 -20.89 2.20 -7.68
CA ASP A 91 -21.71 3.38 -7.81
C ASP A 91 -21.27 4.54 -6.93
N GLU A 92 -20.49 4.28 -5.93
CA GLU A 92 -20.02 5.33 -5.05
C GLU A 92 -18.60 5.75 -5.40
N ASN A 93 -18.15 5.33 -6.58
CA ASN A 93 -16.86 5.69 -7.06
C ASN A 93 -15.73 5.11 -6.22
N CYS A 94 -15.96 3.97 -5.62
CA CYS A 94 -14.96 3.25 -4.87
C CYS A 94 -14.55 2.00 -5.65
N VAL A 95 -13.30 1.61 -5.53
CA VAL A 95 -12.83 0.38 -6.16
C VAL A 95 -13.63 -0.80 -5.58
N VAL A 96 -13.99 -1.75 -6.42
CA VAL A 96 -14.72 -2.94 -5.97
C VAL A 96 -13.71 -3.84 -5.25
N MET A 97 -13.59 -3.63 -3.94
CA MET A 97 -12.52 -4.21 -3.15
C MET A 97 -12.50 -5.72 -3.15
N LYS A 98 -13.64 -6.37 -3.07
CA LYS A 98 -13.64 -7.81 -3.03
C LYS A 98 -13.05 -8.41 -4.30
N LYS A 99 -12.94 -7.64 -5.36
CA LYS A 99 -12.44 -8.15 -6.60
C LYS A 99 -10.97 -7.78 -6.80
N TYR A 100 -10.54 -6.64 -6.34
CA TYR A 100 -9.23 -6.11 -6.66
C TYR A 100 -8.28 -5.95 -5.49
N LEU A 101 -8.73 -6.21 -4.26
CA LEU A 101 -7.84 -6.03 -3.12
C LEU A 101 -6.71 -7.05 -3.13
N TRP A 102 -5.51 -6.56 -2.97
CA TRP A 102 -4.32 -7.39 -2.88
C TRP A 102 -3.74 -7.22 -1.47
N ILE A 103 -3.45 -8.32 -0.81
CA ILE A 103 -2.90 -8.27 0.54
C ILE A 103 -1.40 -8.49 0.45
N PRO A 104 -0.61 -7.50 0.82
CA PRO A 104 0.84 -7.64 0.69
C PRO A 104 1.39 -8.65 1.67
N PRO A 105 2.47 -9.34 1.29
CA PRO A 105 3.11 -10.28 2.21
C PRO A 105 3.82 -9.51 3.29
N LYS A 106 3.96 -10.10 4.46
CA LYS A 106 4.59 -9.43 5.56
C LYS A 106 6.05 -9.18 5.31
N GLN A 107 6.52 -8.02 5.71
CA GLN A 107 7.89 -7.59 5.54
C GLN A 107 8.65 -7.66 6.86
N ILE A 108 8.52 -8.78 7.60
CA ILE A 108 9.23 -8.87 8.83
C ILE A 108 10.48 -9.63 8.68
N ARG A 109 11.45 -9.40 9.58
CA ARG A 109 12.67 -10.04 9.51
C ARG A 109 12.51 -11.44 9.71
N LYS A 110 13.12 -12.22 9.02
CA LYS A 110 13.03 -13.55 9.16
C LYS A 110 13.72 -14.14 10.18
N ARG A 111 14.73 -13.69 10.62
CA ARG A 111 15.46 -14.31 11.55
C ARG A 111 14.64 -14.67 12.67
N ARG A 112 13.62 -14.06 12.92
CA ARG A 112 12.96 -14.38 14.01
C ARG A 112 12.22 -15.55 13.88
N ARG A 113 11.92 -16.00 12.91
CA ARG A 113 11.17 -17.06 12.90
C ARG A 113 11.86 -18.24 12.87
N THR A 114 12.94 -18.27 12.59
CA THR A 114 13.58 -19.45 12.50
C THR A 114 13.91 -19.97 13.69
N ARG A 115 14.01 -19.51 14.58
CA ARG A 115 14.40 -20.04 15.67
C ARG A 115 13.58 -20.60 16.37
N SER A 116 12.91 -20.50 16.36
CA SER A 116 12.18 -21.01 16.90
C SER A 116 11.74 -22.08 16.81
N ARG A 117 11.69 -22.45 16.39
CA ARG A 117 11.35 -23.38 16.21
C ARG A 117 11.76 -24.20 16.28
N LEU A 118 12.36 -24.06 16.35
CA LEU A 118 12.84 -24.75 16.50
C LEU A 118 13.06 -25.14 17.26
N ARG A 119 13.02 -25.00 17.63
CA ARG A 119 13.14 -25.36 18.45
C ARG A 119 13.09 -26.07 18.78
N SER A 120 13.14 -26.29 18.45
CA SER A 120 13.07 -26.90 18.69
C SER A 120 12.93 -27.11 19.03
#